data_08e1092f899c55e29ed40e38275d758a
#
_entry.id   08e1092f899c55e29ed40e38275d758a
#
_cell.length_a   1.000
_cell.length_b   1.000
_cell.length_c   1.000
_cell.angle_alpha   90.00
_cell.angle_beta   90.00
_cell.angle_gamma   90.00
#
_symmetry.space_group_name_H-M   'P 1'
#
loop_
_entity.id
_entity.type
_entity.pdbx_description
1 polymer ?
#
loop_
_entity_poly.entity_id
_entity_poly.type
_entity_poly.pdbx_seq_one_letter_code
_entity_poly.pdbx_strand_id
1 'polypeptide(L)'
;GIGLALFGVLLGALIAVSDVTRTKEFGVVTTRLLAQIVALRESFWRVAIAQVKISGLNTLLTAIYLAIVLPLLGVQLPLIKTLIAVTFIAGLLPVVGNLISNTVITVISLSHSFAVAIGALAFLIIVHKLEYFINARIVGTQINARAWEILLCMMVMERLLGLVGVVVAP
;
A
#
# COMPACT_ATOMS: atom_id res chain seq x y z
N GLY A 1 -13.79 9.65 -11.31
CA GLY A 1 -13.43 9.09 -10.04
C GLY A 1 -14.50 8.21 -9.40
N ILE A 2 -15.35 8.78 -8.54
CA ILE A 2 -16.30 8.01 -7.70
C ILE A 2 -17.31 7.21 -8.53
N GLY A 3 -17.78 7.75 -9.66
CA GLY A 3 -18.73 7.06 -10.54
C GLY A 3 -18.18 5.76 -11.15
N LEU A 4 -16.91 5.74 -11.55
CA LEU A 4 -16.23 4.53 -12.06
C LEU A 4 -16.03 3.48 -10.97
N ALA A 5 -15.74 3.90 -9.74
CA ALA A 5 -15.60 2.98 -8.61
C ALA A 5 -16.96 2.35 -8.25
N LEU A 6 -18.03 3.14 -8.18
CA LEU A 6 -19.39 2.64 -7.95
C LEU A 6 -19.87 1.69 -9.06
N PHE A 7 -19.58 2.04 -10.32
CA PHE A 7 -19.90 1.19 -11.46
C PHE A 7 -19.13 -0.14 -11.40
N GLY A 8 -17.85 -0.11 -11.03
CA GLY A 8 -17.05 -1.33 -10.82
C GLY A 8 -17.57 -2.22 -9.70
N VAL A 9 -18.01 -1.64 -8.59
CA VAL A 9 -18.60 -2.37 -7.47
C VAL A 9 -19.94 -3.01 -7.88
N LEU A 10 -20.80 -2.26 -8.59
CA LEU A 10 -22.08 -2.78 -9.09
C LEU A 10 -21.90 -3.91 -10.11
N LEU A 11 -20.96 -3.74 -11.05
CA LEU A 11 -20.60 -4.79 -12.01
C LEU A 11 -20.04 -6.03 -11.31
N GLY A 12 -19.17 -5.87 -10.35
CA GLY A 12 -18.62 -6.97 -9.56
C GLY A 12 -19.71 -7.71 -8.77
N ALA A 13 -20.63 -6.99 -8.16
CA ALA A 13 -21.78 -7.58 -7.46
C ALA A 13 -22.72 -8.34 -8.42
N LEU A 14 -23.02 -7.78 -9.60
CA LEU A 14 -23.84 -8.44 -10.61
C LEU A 14 -23.19 -9.72 -11.14
N ILE A 15 -21.87 -9.69 -11.39
CA ILE A 15 -21.12 -10.89 -11.81
C ILE A 15 -21.15 -11.94 -10.71
N ALA A 16 -20.93 -11.57 -9.46
CA ALA A 16 -20.94 -12.49 -8.33
C ALA A 16 -22.33 -13.15 -8.14
N VAL A 17 -23.42 -12.39 -8.27
CA VAL A 17 -24.78 -12.91 -8.18
C VAL A 17 -25.11 -13.81 -9.38
N SER A 18 -24.66 -13.45 -10.59
CA SER A 18 -24.91 -14.27 -11.79
C SER A 18 -24.13 -15.60 -11.75
N ASP A 19 -22.98 -15.64 -11.11
CA ASP A 19 -22.14 -16.83 -10.98
C ASP A 19 -22.78 -17.87 -10.03
N VAL A 20 -23.43 -17.39 -8.95
CA VAL A 20 -24.16 -18.25 -8.00
C VAL A 20 -25.40 -18.92 -8.63
N THR A 21 -25.98 -18.30 -9.66
CA THR A 21 -27.26 -18.74 -10.25
C THR A 21 -27.14 -19.57 -11.54
N ARG A 22 -25.93 -19.72 -12.11
CA ARG A 22 -25.69 -20.42 -13.37
C ARG A 22 -25.00 -21.76 -13.20
N THR A 23 -25.72 -22.84 -13.40
CA THR A 23 -25.21 -24.22 -13.54
C THR A 23 -24.88 -24.61 -15.00
N LYS A 24 -24.67 -23.64 -15.92
CA LYS A 24 -24.40 -23.95 -17.33
C LYS A 24 -22.92 -24.05 -17.62
N GLU A 25 -22.54 -25.07 -18.41
CA GLU A 25 -21.20 -25.21 -18.97
C GLU A 25 -20.81 -23.93 -19.75
N PHE A 26 -19.77 -23.24 -19.26
CA PHE A 26 -19.26 -22.03 -19.91
C PHE A 26 -18.46 -22.41 -21.16
N GLY A 27 -18.63 -21.66 -22.24
CA GLY A 27 -17.78 -21.78 -23.43
C GLY A 27 -16.29 -21.50 -23.08
N VAL A 28 -15.36 -22.02 -23.86
CA VAL A 28 -13.91 -21.96 -23.65
C VAL A 28 -13.42 -20.53 -23.35
N VAL A 29 -13.98 -19.52 -24.02
CA VAL A 29 -13.60 -18.09 -23.82
C VAL A 29 -14.05 -17.62 -22.43
N THR A 30 -15.26 -17.94 -22.02
CA THR A 30 -15.81 -17.54 -20.72
C THR A 30 -15.03 -18.19 -19.57
N THR A 31 -14.66 -19.46 -19.72
CA THR A 31 -13.86 -20.17 -18.73
C THR A 31 -12.46 -19.53 -18.58
N ARG A 32 -11.84 -19.12 -19.70
CA ARG A 32 -10.53 -18.42 -19.65
C ARG A 32 -10.64 -17.05 -19.00
N LEU A 33 -11.68 -16.28 -19.32
CA LEU A 33 -11.91 -14.97 -18.70
C LEU A 33 -12.17 -15.09 -17.20
N LEU A 34 -12.99 -16.06 -16.78
CA LEU A 34 -13.23 -16.33 -15.36
C LEU A 34 -11.94 -16.74 -14.64
N ALA A 35 -11.12 -17.59 -15.24
CA ALA A 35 -9.83 -17.98 -14.67
C ALA A 35 -8.89 -16.76 -14.50
N GLN A 36 -8.87 -15.82 -15.46
CA GLN A 36 -8.10 -14.60 -15.35
C GLN A 36 -8.64 -13.67 -14.25
N ILE A 37 -9.96 -13.53 -14.12
CA ILE A 37 -10.58 -12.73 -13.06
C ILE A 37 -10.28 -13.31 -11.68
N VAL A 38 -10.35 -14.63 -11.53
CA VAL A 38 -9.99 -15.32 -10.28
C VAL A 38 -8.51 -15.11 -9.94
N ALA A 39 -7.63 -15.28 -10.93
CA ALA A 39 -6.20 -15.05 -10.75
C ALA A 39 -5.88 -13.59 -10.36
N LEU A 40 -6.56 -12.61 -10.99
CA LEU A 40 -6.44 -11.20 -10.65
C LEU A 40 -6.91 -10.92 -9.21
N ARG A 41 -8.06 -11.47 -8.81
CA ARG A 41 -8.57 -11.37 -7.44
C ARG A 41 -7.58 -11.93 -6.41
N GLU A 42 -7.03 -13.11 -6.68
CA GLU A 42 -6.05 -13.72 -5.78
C GLU A 42 -4.78 -12.91 -5.67
N SER A 43 -4.28 -12.40 -6.80
CA SER A 43 -3.09 -11.54 -6.83
C SER A 43 -3.33 -10.25 -6.05
N PHE A 44 -4.46 -9.59 -6.28
CA PHE A 44 -4.85 -8.40 -5.54
C PHE A 44 -4.94 -8.65 -4.03
N TRP A 45 -5.56 -9.77 -3.62
CA TRP A 45 -5.68 -10.15 -2.22
C TRP A 45 -4.31 -10.36 -1.56
N ARG A 46 -3.40 -11.04 -2.26
CA ARG A 46 -2.03 -11.26 -1.77
C ARG A 46 -1.27 -9.94 -1.59
N VAL A 47 -1.37 -9.05 -2.56
CA VAL A 47 -0.76 -7.70 -2.48
C VAL A 47 -1.38 -6.90 -1.34
N ALA A 48 -2.70 -6.91 -1.17
CA ALA A 48 -3.38 -6.20 -0.09
C ALA A 48 -2.93 -6.71 1.29
N ILE A 49 -2.84 -8.02 1.49
CA ILE A 49 -2.33 -8.60 2.75
C ILE A 49 -0.86 -8.23 2.98
N ALA A 50 -0.03 -8.30 1.93
CA ALA A 50 1.37 -7.89 2.04
C ALA A 50 1.46 -6.42 2.47
N GLN A 51 0.66 -5.54 1.88
CA GLN A 51 0.63 -4.11 2.20
C GLN A 51 0.19 -3.84 3.65
N VAL A 52 -0.81 -4.58 4.16
CA VAL A 52 -1.21 -4.48 5.58
C VAL A 52 -0.05 -4.88 6.51
N LYS A 53 0.67 -5.95 6.19
CA LYS A 53 1.83 -6.38 7.00
C LYS A 53 2.95 -5.34 6.99
N ILE A 54 3.26 -4.79 5.81
CA ILE A 54 4.28 -3.76 5.62
C ILE A 54 3.91 -2.49 6.38
N SER A 55 2.67 -2.01 6.19
CA SER A 55 2.15 -0.84 6.90
C SER A 55 2.14 -1.06 8.42
N GLY A 56 1.74 -2.23 8.88
CA GLY A 56 1.78 -2.60 10.30
C GLY A 56 3.19 -2.53 10.90
N LEU A 57 4.18 -3.09 10.19
CA LEU A 57 5.58 -3.05 10.61
C LEU A 57 6.13 -1.62 10.64
N ASN A 58 5.89 -0.85 9.57
CA ASN A 58 6.31 0.56 9.51
C ASN A 58 5.67 1.38 10.63
N THR A 59 4.38 1.18 10.87
CA THR A 59 3.65 1.83 11.97
C THR A 59 4.22 1.45 13.33
N LEU A 60 4.57 0.19 13.54
CA LEU A 60 5.18 -0.27 14.79
C LEU A 60 6.53 0.41 15.03
N LEU A 61 7.40 0.46 14.03
CA LEU A 61 8.70 1.13 14.12
C LEU A 61 8.52 2.63 14.39
N THR A 62 7.60 3.28 13.69
CA THR A 62 7.27 4.69 13.89
C THR A 62 6.69 4.93 15.29
N ALA A 63 5.83 4.06 15.79
CA ALA A 63 5.28 4.15 17.15
C ALA A 63 6.38 4.03 18.21
N ILE A 64 7.31 3.10 18.05
CA ILE A 64 8.48 2.96 18.95
C ILE A 64 9.31 4.26 18.93
N TYR A 65 9.56 4.81 17.76
CA TYR A 65 10.30 6.07 17.63
C TYR A 65 9.58 7.24 18.31
N LEU A 66 8.32 7.47 17.98
CA LEU A 66 7.55 8.60 18.47
C LEU A 66 7.20 8.49 19.97
N ALA A 67 6.88 7.29 20.45
CA ALA A 67 6.39 7.08 21.80
C ALA A 67 7.47 6.69 22.81
N ILE A 68 8.63 6.20 22.35
CA ILE A 68 9.71 5.75 23.24
C ILE A 68 10.98 6.56 22.98
N VAL A 69 11.50 6.57 21.75
CA VAL A 69 12.83 7.17 21.46
C VAL A 69 12.80 8.68 21.67
N LEU A 70 11.83 9.39 21.13
CA LEU A 70 11.73 10.85 21.29
C LEU A 70 11.52 11.29 22.74
N PRO A 71 10.61 10.69 23.53
CA PRO A 71 10.48 11.02 24.94
C PRO A 71 11.75 10.73 25.77
N LEU A 72 12.50 9.67 25.48
CA LEU A 72 13.77 9.39 26.14
C LEU A 72 14.82 10.47 25.84
N LEU A 73 14.75 11.14 24.68
CA LEU A 73 15.57 12.28 24.31
C LEU A 73 15.02 13.62 24.83
N GLY A 74 13.97 13.58 25.66
CA GLY A 74 13.32 14.78 26.22
C GLY A 74 12.41 15.51 25.23
N VAL A 75 12.09 14.90 24.10
CA VAL A 75 11.22 15.50 23.06
C VAL A 75 9.84 14.89 23.11
N GLN A 76 8.82 15.73 23.32
CA GLN A 76 7.43 15.33 23.29
C GLN A 76 6.74 16.01 22.10
N LEU A 77 6.43 15.24 21.07
CA LEU A 77 5.67 15.76 19.93
C LEU A 77 4.18 15.78 20.23
N PRO A 78 3.45 16.77 19.71
CA PRO A 78 1.99 16.74 19.76
C PRO A 78 1.44 15.68 18.82
N LEU A 79 0.21 15.22 19.10
CA LEU A 79 -0.56 14.34 18.21
C LEU A 79 0.08 12.98 17.88
N ILE A 80 0.91 12.41 18.76
CA ILE A 80 1.59 11.11 18.54
C ILE A 80 0.61 10.03 18.07
N LYS A 81 -0.57 9.91 18.70
CA LYS A 81 -1.58 8.91 18.34
C LYS A 81 -2.10 9.12 16.92
N THR A 82 -2.32 10.38 16.53
CA THR A 82 -2.75 10.75 15.17
C THR A 82 -1.66 10.43 14.16
N LEU A 83 -0.39 10.72 14.47
CA LEU A 83 0.74 10.40 13.61
C LEU A 83 0.86 8.89 13.36
N ILE A 84 0.70 8.08 14.39
CA ILE A 84 0.71 6.61 14.29
C ILE A 84 -0.46 6.15 13.41
N ALA A 85 -1.67 6.67 13.62
CA ALA A 85 -2.84 6.32 12.81
C ALA A 85 -2.67 6.74 11.35
N VAL A 86 -2.16 7.95 11.09
CA VAL A 86 -1.87 8.44 9.74
C VAL A 86 -0.81 7.57 9.06
N THR A 87 0.24 7.16 9.78
CA THR A 87 1.27 6.28 9.24
C THR A 87 0.68 4.93 8.82
N PHE A 88 -0.22 4.36 9.62
CA PHE A 88 -0.87 3.10 9.27
C PHE A 88 -1.77 3.24 8.05
N ILE A 89 -2.68 4.22 8.06
CA ILE A 89 -3.67 4.41 6.98
C ILE A 89 -2.98 4.80 5.68
N ALA A 90 -2.05 5.76 5.73
CA ALA A 90 -1.27 6.14 4.56
C ALA A 90 -0.43 4.97 4.05
N GLY A 91 0.21 4.22 4.96
CA GLY A 91 1.03 3.06 4.63
C GLY A 91 0.28 1.93 3.92
N LEU A 92 -1.07 1.91 3.92
CA LEU A 92 -1.85 0.98 3.11
C LEU A 92 -1.79 1.32 1.62
N LEU A 93 -1.41 2.55 1.26
CA LEU A 93 -1.22 2.96 -0.12
C LEU A 93 0.23 2.65 -0.54
N PRO A 94 0.46 1.75 -1.51
CA PRO A 94 1.80 1.47 -1.99
C PRO A 94 2.51 2.74 -2.48
N VAL A 95 3.80 2.88 -2.22
CA VAL A 95 4.67 3.98 -2.64
C VAL A 95 4.29 5.35 -2.05
N VAL A 96 3.03 5.78 -2.18
CA VAL A 96 2.56 7.11 -1.77
C VAL A 96 2.42 7.22 -0.26
N GLY A 97 2.11 6.13 0.41
CA GLY A 97 1.86 6.11 1.85
C GLY A 97 3.03 6.59 2.69
N ASN A 98 4.22 6.12 2.37
CA ASN A 98 5.44 6.52 3.06
C ASN A 98 5.80 7.98 2.83
N LEU A 99 5.54 8.50 1.62
CA LEU A 99 5.77 9.91 1.32
C LEU A 99 4.86 10.80 2.18
N ILE A 100 3.59 10.45 2.30
CA ILE A 100 2.61 11.18 3.12
C ILE A 100 3.00 11.14 4.60
N SER A 101 3.19 9.95 5.17
CA SER A 101 3.50 9.80 6.59
C SER A 101 4.82 10.47 6.96
N ASN A 102 5.86 10.32 6.14
CA ASN A 102 7.17 10.92 6.37
C ASN A 102 7.09 12.44 6.30
N THR A 103 6.35 13.01 5.36
CA THR A 103 6.15 14.45 5.26
C THR A 103 5.42 14.98 6.50
N VAL A 104 4.33 14.34 6.93
CA VAL A 104 3.56 14.78 8.09
C VAL A 104 4.41 14.70 9.37
N ILE A 105 5.15 13.61 9.60
CA ILE A 105 6.02 13.46 10.77
C ILE A 105 7.13 14.53 10.76
N THR A 106 7.77 14.76 9.62
CA THR A 106 8.84 15.75 9.50
C THR A 106 8.34 17.17 9.75
N VAL A 107 7.18 17.54 9.18
CA VAL A 107 6.57 18.87 9.40
C VAL A 107 6.19 19.08 10.86
N ILE A 108 5.60 18.08 11.52
CA ILE A 108 5.27 18.18 12.95
C ILE A 108 6.55 18.19 13.81
N SER A 109 7.58 17.45 13.45
CA SER A 109 8.88 17.51 14.13
C SER A 109 9.54 18.89 13.97
N LEU A 110 9.38 19.54 12.81
CA LEU A 110 9.88 20.88 12.56
C LEU A 110 9.21 21.95 13.43
N SER A 111 7.94 21.75 13.78
CA SER A 111 7.24 22.66 14.70
C SER A 111 7.82 22.63 16.11
N HIS A 112 8.53 21.58 16.49
CA HIS A 112 9.22 21.50 17.78
C HIS A 112 10.63 22.10 17.69
N SER A 113 11.49 21.61 16.78
CA SER A 113 12.78 22.21 16.47
C SER A 113 13.36 21.64 15.17
N PHE A 114 14.29 22.40 14.56
CA PHE A 114 15.01 21.97 13.36
C PHE A 114 15.84 20.70 13.60
N ALA A 115 16.48 20.57 14.75
CA ALA A 115 17.24 19.39 15.13
C ALA A 115 16.38 18.14 15.24
N VAL A 116 15.17 18.26 15.81
CA VAL A 116 14.21 17.15 15.90
C VAL A 116 13.71 16.75 14.51
N ALA A 117 13.48 17.70 13.61
CA ALA A 117 13.07 17.41 12.23
C ALA A 117 14.17 16.65 11.48
N ILE A 118 15.45 17.03 11.61
CA ILE A 118 16.56 16.30 11.00
C ILE A 118 16.66 14.89 11.58
N GLY A 119 16.54 14.73 12.90
CA GLY A 119 16.52 13.42 13.55
C GLY A 119 15.37 12.54 13.07
N ALA A 120 14.17 13.09 12.94
CA ALA A 120 13.02 12.40 12.39
C ALA A 120 13.25 11.98 10.94
N LEU A 121 13.77 12.86 10.09
CA LEU A 121 14.07 12.56 8.70
C LEU A 121 15.12 11.45 8.58
N ALA A 122 16.20 11.52 9.37
CA ALA A 122 17.24 10.49 9.39
C ALA A 122 16.64 9.12 9.80
N PHE A 123 15.83 9.09 10.86
CA PHE A 123 15.11 7.88 11.28
C PHE A 123 14.23 7.32 10.15
N LEU A 124 13.42 8.17 9.53
CA LEU A 124 12.50 7.78 8.45
C LEU A 124 13.26 7.22 7.23
N ILE A 125 14.42 7.78 6.89
CA ILE A 125 15.29 7.25 5.82
C ILE A 125 15.80 5.85 6.18
N ILE A 126 16.22 5.62 7.43
CA ILE A 126 16.69 4.31 7.90
C ILE A 126 15.55 3.29 7.86
N VAL A 127 14.37 3.65 8.36
CA VAL A 127 13.18 2.79 8.34
C VAL A 127 12.77 2.47 6.92
N HIS A 128 12.79 3.45 6.02
CA HIS A 128 12.45 3.25 4.61
C HIS A 128 13.44 2.29 3.92
N LYS A 129 14.73 2.39 4.21
CA LYS A 129 15.73 1.43 3.71
C LYS A 129 15.51 0.02 4.26
N LEU A 130 15.17 -0.10 5.54
CA LEU A 130 14.84 -1.38 6.17
C LEU A 130 13.57 -1.97 5.57
N GLU A 131 12.54 -1.13 5.38
CA GLU A 131 11.29 -1.51 4.73
C GLU A 131 11.51 -2.01 3.30
N TYR A 132 12.34 -1.32 2.51
CA TYR A 132 12.69 -1.75 1.15
C TYR A 132 13.32 -3.16 1.14
N PHE A 133 14.20 -3.43 2.09
CA PHE A 133 14.82 -4.76 2.23
C PHE A 133 13.80 -5.84 2.64
N ILE A 134 12.89 -5.51 3.56
CA ILE A 134 11.83 -6.42 4.03
C ILE A 134 10.80 -6.64 2.93
N ASN A 135 10.42 -5.60 2.19
CA ASN A 135 9.52 -5.68 1.05
C ASN A 135 10.06 -6.60 -0.05
N ALA A 136 11.34 -6.47 -0.39
CA ALA A 136 11.98 -7.34 -1.37
C ALA A 136 11.89 -8.83 -0.96
N ARG A 137 11.88 -9.09 0.35
CA ARG A 137 11.77 -10.44 0.90
C ARG A 137 10.33 -10.94 0.99
N ILE A 138 9.38 -10.07 1.38
CA ILE A 138 7.96 -10.43 1.53
C ILE A 138 7.29 -10.52 0.15
N VAL A 139 7.50 -9.53 -0.72
CA VAL A 139 6.89 -9.47 -2.04
C VAL A 139 7.55 -10.49 -2.98
N GLY A 140 8.87 -10.64 -2.93
CA GLY A 140 9.61 -11.62 -3.74
C GLY A 140 9.18 -13.08 -3.53
N THR A 141 8.59 -13.41 -2.37
CA THR A 141 8.03 -14.74 -2.10
C THR A 141 6.56 -14.89 -2.51
N GLN A 142 5.85 -13.78 -2.76
CA GLN A 142 4.41 -13.81 -3.04
C GLN A 142 4.03 -13.55 -4.50
N ILE A 143 4.91 -12.87 -5.26
CA ILE A 143 4.65 -12.55 -6.67
C ILE A 143 5.62 -13.38 -7.51
N ASN A 144 5.10 -14.41 -8.18
CA ASN A 144 5.86 -15.22 -9.14
C ASN A 144 5.98 -14.50 -10.50
N ALA A 145 6.02 -13.16 -10.48
CA ALA A 145 6.15 -12.29 -11.64
C ALA A 145 7.60 -11.83 -11.82
N ARG A 146 8.06 -11.80 -13.05
CA ARG A 146 9.39 -11.28 -13.37
C ARG A 146 9.38 -9.76 -13.29
N ALA A 147 10.48 -9.16 -12.85
CA ALA A 147 10.60 -7.71 -12.67
C ALA A 147 10.18 -6.90 -13.91
N TRP A 148 10.49 -7.39 -15.11
CA TRP A 148 10.09 -6.73 -16.36
C TRP A 148 8.58 -6.76 -16.63
N GLU A 149 7.86 -7.81 -16.15
CA GLU A 149 6.40 -7.91 -16.28
C GLU A 149 5.72 -6.85 -15.42
N ILE A 150 6.24 -6.65 -14.20
CA ILE A 150 5.75 -5.61 -13.28
C ILE A 150 5.99 -4.22 -13.89
N LEU A 151 7.19 -3.96 -14.40
CA LEU A 151 7.52 -2.68 -15.05
C LEU A 151 6.64 -2.42 -16.28
N LEU A 152 6.37 -3.43 -17.07
CA LEU A 152 5.50 -3.32 -18.24
C LEU A 152 4.06 -3.02 -17.82
N CYS A 153 3.57 -3.72 -16.80
CA CYS A 153 2.25 -3.49 -16.23
C CYS A 153 2.13 -2.06 -15.68
N MET A 154 3.13 -1.59 -14.92
CA MET A 154 3.19 -0.22 -14.42
C MET A 154 3.14 0.81 -15.56
N MET A 155 3.91 0.60 -16.64
CA MET A 155 3.97 1.51 -17.78
C MET A 155 2.64 1.57 -18.55
N VAL A 156 1.99 0.43 -18.73
CA VAL A 156 0.66 0.35 -19.36
C VAL A 156 -0.41 1.01 -18.50
N MET A 157 -0.41 0.71 -17.20
CA MET A 157 -1.39 1.25 -16.27
C MET A 157 -1.19 2.76 -16.02
N GLU A 158 0.05 3.24 -16.05
CA GLU A 158 0.33 4.68 -16.03
C GLU A 158 -0.30 5.40 -17.22
N ARG A 159 -0.19 4.81 -18.43
CA ARG A 159 -0.80 5.37 -19.63
C ARG A 159 -2.31 5.38 -19.62
N LEU A 160 -2.94 4.38 -18.99
CA LEU A 160 -4.40 4.24 -18.93
C LEU A 160 -5.02 5.06 -17.81
N LEU A 161 -4.40 5.11 -16.63
CA LEU A 161 -4.98 5.65 -15.40
C LEU A 161 -4.12 6.76 -14.75
N GLY A 162 -3.02 7.16 -15.38
CA GLY A 162 -2.07 8.11 -14.80
C GLY A 162 -1.39 7.57 -13.54
N LEU A 163 -1.05 8.46 -12.61
CA LEU A 163 -0.38 8.11 -11.34
C LEU A 163 -1.14 7.05 -10.52
N VAL A 164 -2.46 7.03 -10.61
CA VAL A 164 -3.29 5.98 -9.96
C VAL A 164 -3.00 4.61 -10.56
N GLY A 165 -2.69 4.54 -11.86
CA GLY A 165 -2.34 3.30 -12.54
C GLY A 165 -1.03 2.68 -12.03
N VAL A 166 -0.04 3.49 -11.70
CA VAL A 166 1.24 3.01 -11.13
C VAL A 166 1.03 2.38 -9.75
N VAL A 167 0.10 2.91 -8.95
CA VAL A 167 -0.22 2.39 -7.61
C VAL A 167 -0.99 1.08 -7.66
N VAL A 168 -1.79 0.87 -8.70
CA VAL A 168 -2.69 -0.31 -8.83
C VAL A 168 -2.04 -1.42 -9.68
N ALA A 169 -0.97 -1.11 -10.41
CA ALA A 169 -0.31 -2.03 -11.35
C ALA A 169 0.39 -3.25 -10.72
N PRO A 170 1.04 -3.16 -9.56
CA PRO A 170 1.59 -4.34 -8.91
C PRO A 170 0.51 -5.20 -8.32
#